data_b00a84aaff97a13e0d0a7b8cc499cd70
#
_entry.id   b00a84aaff97a13e0d0a7b8cc499cd70
#
_cell.length_a   1.000
_cell.length_b   1.000
_cell.length_c   1.000
_cell.angle_alpha   90.00
_cell.angle_beta   90.00
_cell.angle_gamma   90.00
#
_symmetry.space_group_name_H-M   'P 1'
#
loop_
_entity.id
_entity.type
_entity.pdbx_description
1 polymer ?
#
loop_
_entity_poly.entity_id
_entity_poly.type
_entity_poly.pdbx_seq_one_letter_code
_entity_poly.pdbx_strand_id
1 'polypeptide(L)'
;CGSSVATAATITNVAYDEMRRHGYSGRLTTGTLAAGGTLGILIPPSVPLVIYAILTEQNIAKLFAAAMIPGLIAMLGYIIAISIYVRLVPGHSPDHDSVESVDILGAIRGIGPIATIFLIVFGGIYGGIFSPTEGAAIGALSTGVAAVLKGEMSWEKFRNCFYATAESSAMIFLIFLGADLMNAALALTQVPNQLAQVVGGWGLPPVAVVGAILLFYVVLGAVMDELSMILLTVPIFFPMIMGLDFGMSKEFTAIWFGIMVLMTVGFGMLAPPVGLNVYVVNGMIKGRGDPVPIAESYRGVMPFLISDTLRTLLLLFFPGISLWVLRFMS
;
A
#
# COMPACT_ATOMS: atom_id res chain seq x y z
N CYS A 1 1.25 -1.53 8.98
CA CYS A 1 2.64 -1.02 9.01
C CYS A 1 2.82 0.27 8.18
N GLY A 2 1.94 0.60 7.27
CA GLY A 2 2.02 1.82 6.45
C GLY A 2 3.09 1.81 5.33
N SER A 3 3.89 0.75 5.21
CA SER A 3 4.86 0.49 4.13
C SER A 3 4.63 -0.90 3.58
N SER A 4 4.70 -1.05 2.26
CA SER A 4 4.48 -2.32 1.56
C SER A 4 5.54 -3.36 1.93
N VAL A 5 6.80 -2.98 1.87
CA VAL A 5 7.95 -3.86 2.18
C VAL A 5 7.93 -4.30 3.64
N ALA A 6 7.72 -3.36 4.57
CA ALA A 6 7.66 -3.67 6.00
C ALA A 6 6.48 -4.59 6.32
N THR A 7 5.33 -4.39 5.67
CA THR A 7 4.16 -5.24 5.82
C THR A 7 4.45 -6.65 5.27
N ALA A 8 5.01 -6.76 4.06
CA ALA A 8 5.39 -8.05 3.47
C ALA A 8 6.36 -8.81 4.37
N ALA A 9 7.38 -8.14 4.90
CA ALA A 9 8.35 -8.73 5.82
C ALA A 9 7.68 -9.22 7.12
N THR A 10 6.81 -8.40 7.73
CA THR A 10 6.13 -8.74 8.98
C THR A 10 5.21 -9.94 8.81
N ILE A 11 4.35 -9.93 7.77
CA ILE A 11 3.46 -11.07 7.52
C ILE A 11 4.24 -12.34 7.15
N THR A 12 5.37 -12.21 6.44
CA THR A 12 6.24 -13.35 6.14
C THR A 12 6.80 -13.97 7.41
N ASN A 13 7.22 -13.16 8.36
CA ASN A 13 7.74 -13.66 9.65
C ASN A 13 6.69 -14.43 10.45
N VAL A 14 5.43 -14.04 10.36
CA VAL A 14 4.34 -14.63 11.16
C VAL A 14 3.68 -15.81 10.44
N ALA A 15 3.40 -15.66 9.15
CA ALA A 15 2.50 -16.57 8.44
C ALA A 15 3.21 -17.61 7.57
N TYR A 16 4.48 -17.39 7.17
CA TYR A 16 5.15 -18.29 6.25
C TYR A 16 5.22 -19.73 6.77
N ASP A 17 5.80 -19.91 7.97
CA ASP A 17 6.03 -21.24 8.54
C ASP A 17 4.70 -21.96 8.79
N GLU A 18 3.67 -21.20 9.20
CA GLU A 18 2.33 -21.74 9.44
C GLU A 18 1.65 -22.19 8.14
N MET A 19 1.73 -21.38 7.09
CA MET A 19 1.20 -21.77 5.77
C MET A 19 1.90 -23.01 5.23
N ARG A 20 3.24 -23.10 5.37
CA ARG A 20 4.01 -24.26 4.93
C ARG A 20 3.67 -25.51 5.75
N ARG A 21 3.52 -25.38 7.07
CA ARG A 21 3.11 -26.46 7.97
C ARG A 21 1.74 -27.03 7.60
N HIS A 22 0.81 -26.19 7.18
CA HIS A 22 -0.52 -26.59 6.71
C HIS A 22 -0.53 -27.11 5.25
N GLY A 23 0.62 -27.29 4.61
CA GLY A 23 0.71 -27.91 3.30
C GLY A 23 0.49 -26.97 2.09
N TYR A 24 0.44 -25.65 2.31
CA TYR A 24 0.41 -24.71 1.19
C TYR A 24 1.72 -24.76 0.41
N SER A 25 1.64 -24.71 -0.92
CA SER A 25 2.82 -24.70 -1.78
C SER A 25 3.65 -23.43 -1.58
N GLY A 26 4.98 -23.53 -1.75
CA GLY A 26 5.86 -22.35 -1.71
C GLY A 26 5.44 -21.26 -2.68
N ARG A 27 4.96 -21.63 -3.86
CA ARG A 27 4.44 -20.71 -4.89
C ARG A 27 3.26 -19.87 -4.39
N LEU A 28 2.22 -20.51 -3.85
CA LEU A 28 1.05 -19.81 -3.34
C LEU A 28 1.40 -18.98 -2.10
N THR A 29 2.19 -19.54 -1.19
CA THR A 29 2.61 -18.89 0.04
C THR A 29 3.38 -17.59 -0.27
N THR A 30 4.44 -17.66 -1.10
CA THR A 30 5.24 -16.48 -1.43
C THR A 30 4.44 -15.42 -2.18
N GLY A 31 3.59 -15.84 -3.11
CA GLY A 31 2.71 -14.94 -3.85
C GLY A 31 1.72 -14.21 -2.95
N THR A 32 1.07 -14.93 -2.04
CA THR A 32 0.10 -14.37 -1.10
C THR A 32 0.75 -13.39 -0.12
N LEU A 33 1.93 -13.74 0.43
CA LEU A 33 2.64 -12.88 1.39
C LEU A 33 3.15 -11.60 0.72
N ALA A 34 3.69 -11.70 -0.51
CA ALA A 34 4.13 -10.54 -1.26
C ALA A 34 2.95 -9.60 -1.61
N ALA A 35 1.83 -10.17 -2.09
CA ALA A 35 0.62 -9.41 -2.40
C ALA A 35 0.00 -8.79 -1.15
N GLY A 36 -0.04 -9.51 -0.03
CA GLY A 36 -0.50 -9.00 1.26
C GLY A 36 0.26 -7.75 1.72
N GLY A 37 1.55 -7.65 1.37
CA GLY A 37 2.37 -6.46 1.62
C GLY A 37 1.79 -5.20 1.01
N THR A 38 1.26 -5.26 -0.21
CA THR A 38 0.72 -4.08 -0.92
C THR A 38 -0.54 -3.52 -0.27
N LEU A 39 -1.29 -4.30 0.50
CA LEU A 39 -2.43 -3.80 1.27
C LEU A 39 -1.99 -2.84 2.36
N GLY A 40 -0.76 -2.96 2.85
CA GLY A 40 -0.22 -2.11 3.93
C GLY A 40 -0.05 -0.64 3.56
N ILE A 41 0.07 -0.32 2.27
CA ILE A 41 0.13 1.08 1.80
C ILE A 41 -1.24 1.64 1.40
N LEU A 42 -2.19 0.77 1.10
CA LEU A 42 -3.51 1.17 0.62
C LEU A 42 -4.52 1.32 1.77
N ILE A 43 -4.45 0.41 2.75
CA ILE A 43 -5.32 0.45 3.93
C ILE A 43 -4.71 1.39 4.98
N PRO A 44 -5.40 2.48 5.37
CA PRO A 44 -4.88 3.42 6.36
C PRO A 44 -4.62 2.77 7.75
N PRO A 45 -3.64 3.27 8.52
CA PRO A 45 -2.78 4.41 8.24
C PRO A 45 -1.66 4.08 7.25
N SER A 46 -1.42 4.96 6.28
CA SER A 46 -0.48 4.76 5.18
C SER A 46 0.51 5.91 5.10
N VAL A 47 1.81 5.60 5.22
CA VAL A 47 2.88 6.60 5.10
C VAL A 47 2.91 7.23 3.70
N PRO A 48 2.83 6.47 2.59
CA PRO A 48 2.76 7.04 1.25
C PRO A 48 1.57 7.96 1.02
N LEU A 49 0.39 7.68 1.63
CA LEU A 49 -0.76 8.60 1.56
C LEU A 49 -0.50 9.91 2.30
N VAL A 50 0.17 9.87 3.45
CA VAL A 50 0.55 11.09 4.20
C VAL A 50 1.52 11.91 3.37
N ILE A 51 2.53 11.29 2.76
CA ILE A 51 3.50 11.97 1.91
C ILE A 51 2.82 12.59 0.69
N TYR A 52 1.95 11.84 0.03
CA TYR A 52 1.14 12.38 -1.07
C TYR A 52 0.32 13.60 -0.62
N ALA A 53 -0.33 13.50 0.56
CA ALA A 53 -1.10 14.61 1.13
C ALA A 53 -0.27 15.87 1.33
N ILE A 54 0.95 15.72 1.86
CA ILE A 54 1.88 16.84 2.10
C ILE A 54 2.31 17.45 0.76
N LEU A 55 2.71 16.63 -0.22
CA LEU A 55 3.17 17.13 -1.53
C LEU A 55 2.08 17.85 -2.32
N THR A 56 0.82 17.47 -2.12
CA THR A 56 -0.32 17.99 -2.89
C THR A 56 -1.22 18.91 -2.09
N GLU A 57 -0.83 19.21 -0.82
CA GLU A 57 -1.59 20.02 0.11
C GLU A 57 -3.03 19.53 0.33
N GLN A 58 -3.22 18.20 0.34
CA GLN A 58 -4.52 17.60 0.56
C GLN A 58 -4.73 17.22 2.03
N ASN A 59 -6.00 17.13 2.43
CA ASN A 59 -6.37 16.70 3.78
C ASN A 59 -6.12 15.19 3.96
N ILE A 60 -5.25 14.84 4.93
CA ILE A 60 -4.87 13.45 5.23
C ILE A 60 -6.08 12.59 5.63
N ALA A 61 -7.00 13.13 6.46
CA ALA A 61 -8.17 12.37 6.91
C ALA A 61 -9.11 12.04 5.74
N LYS A 62 -9.29 12.98 4.79
CA LYS A 62 -10.07 12.74 3.56
C LYS A 62 -9.41 11.69 2.67
N LEU A 63 -8.08 11.74 2.50
CA LEU A 63 -7.35 10.72 1.75
C LEU A 63 -7.46 9.34 2.39
N PHE A 64 -7.33 9.25 3.71
CA PHE A 64 -7.53 8.01 4.44
C PHE A 64 -8.94 7.45 4.26
N ALA A 65 -9.97 8.30 4.37
CA ALA A 65 -11.35 7.90 4.15
C ALA A 65 -11.59 7.38 2.72
N ALA A 66 -11.05 8.09 1.72
CA ALA A 66 -11.15 7.71 0.32
C ALA A 66 -10.43 6.39 0.01
N ALA A 67 -9.36 6.05 0.72
CA ALA A 67 -8.59 4.82 0.55
C ALA A 67 -9.29 3.58 1.13
N MET A 68 -10.25 3.74 2.05
CA MET A 68 -10.92 2.61 2.72
C MET A 68 -11.63 1.68 1.74
N ILE A 69 -12.46 2.22 0.86
CA ILE A 69 -13.20 1.39 -0.13
C ILE A 69 -12.26 0.72 -1.12
N PRO A 70 -11.32 1.42 -1.78
CA PRO A 70 -10.29 0.80 -2.61
C PRO A 70 -9.50 -0.29 -1.89
N GLY A 71 -9.16 -0.07 -0.61
CA GLY A 71 -8.46 -1.05 0.23
C GLY A 71 -9.30 -2.31 0.48
N LEU A 72 -10.57 -2.15 0.80
CA LEU A 72 -11.50 -3.27 0.97
C LEU A 72 -11.73 -4.04 -0.35
N ILE A 73 -11.85 -3.35 -1.48
CA ILE A 73 -11.94 -3.98 -2.81
C ILE A 73 -10.66 -4.77 -3.10
N ALA A 74 -9.47 -4.24 -2.74
CA ALA A 74 -8.22 -4.93 -2.90
C ALA A 74 -8.17 -6.22 -2.07
N MET A 75 -8.53 -6.14 -0.80
CA MET A 75 -8.60 -7.29 0.10
C MET A 75 -9.55 -8.37 -0.43
N LEU A 76 -10.77 -7.99 -0.81
CA LEU A 76 -11.76 -8.91 -1.38
C LEU A 76 -11.27 -9.50 -2.71
N GLY A 77 -10.68 -8.69 -3.57
CA GLY A 77 -10.08 -9.13 -4.84
C GLY A 77 -8.99 -10.17 -4.63
N TYR A 78 -8.15 -10.01 -3.62
CA TYR A 78 -7.11 -10.99 -3.28
C TYR A 78 -7.70 -12.29 -2.72
N ILE A 79 -8.71 -12.21 -1.86
CA ILE A 79 -9.43 -13.41 -1.37
C ILE A 79 -10.07 -14.18 -2.53
N ILE A 80 -10.70 -13.48 -3.47
CA ILE A 80 -11.30 -14.07 -4.67
C ILE A 80 -10.20 -14.69 -5.56
N ALA A 81 -9.09 -13.98 -5.77
CA ALA A 81 -7.97 -14.47 -6.58
C ALA A 81 -7.38 -15.76 -6.01
N ILE A 82 -7.16 -15.83 -4.68
CA ILE A 82 -6.72 -17.05 -3.99
C ILE A 82 -7.74 -18.17 -4.17
N SER A 83 -9.02 -17.87 -3.92
CA SER A 83 -10.10 -18.86 -4.00
C SER A 83 -10.24 -19.47 -5.39
N ILE A 84 -10.11 -18.66 -6.43
CA ILE A 84 -10.11 -19.10 -7.83
C ILE A 84 -8.85 -19.91 -8.12
N TYR A 85 -7.68 -19.42 -7.71
CA TYR A 85 -6.40 -20.07 -7.97
C TYR A 85 -6.34 -21.49 -7.39
N VAL A 86 -6.73 -21.64 -6.13
CA VAL A 86 -6.74 -22.94 -5.44
C VAL A 86 -7.67 -23.93 -6.12
N ARG A 87 -8.81 -23.49 -6.67
CA ARG A 87 -9.76 -24.35 -7.39
C ARG A 87 -9.27 -24.75 -8.79
N LEU A 88 -8.58 -23.83 -9.49
CA LEU A 88 -8.13 -24.07 -10.87
C LEU A 88 -6.78 -24.79 -10.95
N VAL A 89 -5.93 -24.69 -9.93
CA VAL A 89 -4.58 -25.23 -9.92
C VAL A 89 -4.43 -26.17 -8.71
N PRO A 90 -4.76 -27.46 -8.85
CA PRO A 90 -4.68 -28.44 -7.78
C PRO A 90 -3.23 -28.64 -7.31
N GLY A 91 -3.06 -29.06 -6.05
CA GLY A 91 -1.74 -29.33 -5.43
C GLY A 91 -1.06 -28.11 -4.82
N HIS A 92 -1.73 -26.95 -4.76
CA HIS A 92 -1.20 -25.75 -4.12
C HIS A 92 -1.83 -25.42 -2.76
N SER A 93 -2.93 -26.10 -2.40
CA SER A 93 -3.59 -26.00 -1.10
C SER A 93 -3.60 -27.37 -0.41
N PRO A 94 -3.71 -27.40 0.93
CA PRO A 94 -3.92 -28.65 1.66
C PRO A 94 -5.21 -29.37 1.23
N ASP A 95 -5.23 -30.69 1.38
CA ASP A 95 -6.44 -31.48 1.21
C ASP A 95 -7.48 -31.11 2.28
N HIS A 96 -8.75 -31.11 1.91
CA HIS A 96 -9.87 -30.67 2.76
C HIS A 96 -10.01 -31.44 4.09
N ASP A 97 -9.44 -32.63 4.19
CA ASP A 97 -9.56 -33.51 5.36
C ASP A 97 -8.65 -33.11 6.53
N SER A 98 -7.78 -32.10 6.37
CA SER A 98 -6.81 -31.66 7.38
C SER A 98 -7.17 -30.37 8.10
N VAL A 99 -8.38 -29.85 7.95
CA VAL A 99 -8.78 -28.59 8.57
C VAL A 99 -9.12 -28.83 10.05
N GLU A 100 -8.17 -28.55 10.95
CA GLU A 100 -8.46 -28.43 12.38
C GLU A 100 -9.55 -27.36 12.61
N SER A 101 -10.41 -27.61 13.59
CA SER A 101 -11.45 -26.65 13.98
C SER A 101 -10.82 -25.34 14.39
N VAL A 102 -11.10 -24.25 13.64
CA VAL A 102 -10.57 -22.92 13.94
C VAL A 102 -11.19 -22.41 15.25
N ASP A 103 -10.37 -22.13 16.24
CA ASP A 103 -10.81 -21.40 17.44
C ASP A 103 -11.06 -19.92 17.11
N ILE A 104 -12.27 -19.64 16.63
CA ILE A 104 -12.72 -18.29 16.25
C ILE A 104 -12.63 -17.33 17.45
N LEU A 105 -12.93 -17.81 18.67
CA LEU A 105 -12.92 -16.98 19.88
C LEU A 105 -11.48 -16.61 20.26
N GLY A 106 -10.53 -17.54 20.15
CA GLY A 106 -9.10 -17.29 20.34
C GLY A 106 -8.57 -16.31 19.30
N ALA A 107 -8.95 -16.47 18.03
CA ALA A 107 -8.58 -15.54 16.96
C ALA A 107 -9.09 -14.10 17.21
N ILE A 108 -10.36 -13.95 17.62
CA ILE A 108 -10.95 -12.63 17.95
C ILE A 108 -10.21 -12.00 19.14
N ARG A 109 -9.90 -12.77 20.18
CA ARG A 109 -9.12 -12.27 21.33
C ARG A 109 -7.72 -11.84 20.94
N GLY A 110 -7.07 -12.56 20.02
CA GLY A 110 -5.76 -12.21 19.47
C GLY A 110 -5.74 -10.89 18.70
N ILE A 111 -6.79 -10.61 17.92
CA ILE A 111 -6.94 -9.38 17.14
C ILE A 111 -7.41 -8.20 17.99
N GLY A 112 -8.07 -8.46 19.14
CA GLY A 112 -8.71 -7.45 19.98
C GLY A 112 -7.85 -6.22 20.28
N PRO A 113 -6.61 -6.36 20.76
CA PRO A 113 -5.75 -5.20 21.08
C PRO A 113 -5.48 -4.32 19.84
N ILE A 114 -5.19 -4.94 18.69
CA ILE A 114 -4.91 -4.21 17.44
C ILE A 114 -6.17 -3.51 16.94
N ALA A 115 -7.32 -4.21 16.97
CA ALA A 115 -8.60 -3.63 16.58
C ALA A 115 -8.98 -2.44 17.50
N THR A 116 -8.72 -2.55 18.80
CA THR A 116 -8.97 -1.46 19.75
C THR A 116 -8.12 -0.24 19.44
N ILE A 117 -6.82 -0.41 19.20
CA ILE A 117 -5.93 0.70 18.80
C ILE A 117 -6.41 1.34 17.52
N PHE A 118 -6.78 0.54 16.51
CA PHE A 118 -7.32 1.02 15.25
C PHE A 118 -8.59 1.87 15.47
N LEU A 119 -9.53 1.37 16.26
CA LEU A 119 -10.78 2.09 16.56
C LEU A 119 -10.54 3.39 17.34
N ILE A 120 -9.60 3.41 18.29
CA ILE A 120 -9.24 4.63 19.03
C ILE A 120 -8.66 5.67 18.05
N VAL A 121 -7.69 5.28 17.23
CA VAL A 121 -7.01 6.20 16.32
C VAL A 121 -7.99 6.74 15.27
N PHE A 122 -8.65 5.86 14.52
CA PHE A 122 -9.55 6.30 13.45
C PHE A 122 -10.86 6.89 13.98
N GLY A 123 -11.41 6.33 15.04
CA GLY A 123 -12.57 6.91 15.71
C GLY A 123 -12.30 8.32 16.22
N GLY A 124 -11.12 8.56 16.77
CA GLY A 124 -10.71 9.89 17.22
C GLY A 124 -10.45 10.88 16.08
N ILE A 125 -9.80 10.44 15.00
CA ILE A 125 -9.56 11.28 13.82
C ILE A 125 -10.89 11.68 13.15
N TYR A 126 -11.75 10.71 12.86
CA TYR A 126 -13.04 10.99 12.21
C TYR A 126 -14.08 11.59 13.13
N GLY A 127 -13.96 11.36 14.45
CA GLY A 127 -14.74 12.07 15.47
C GLY A 127 -14.29 13.49 15.74
N GLY A 128 -13.22 13.96 15.07
CA GLY A 128 -12.68 15.31 15.24
C GLY A 128 -12.02 15.58 16.60
N ILE A 129 -11.67 14.52 17.35
CA ILE A 129 -11.05 14.62 18.69
C ILE A 129 -9.57 15.02 18.53
N PHE A 130 -8.90 14.49 17.50
CA PHE A 130 -7.50 14.79 17.21
C PHE A 130 -7.20 14.77 15.71
N SER A 131 -6.15 15.47 15.32
CA SER A 131 -5.60 15.48 13.97
C SER A 131 -4.97 14.13 13.61
N PRO A 132 -4.75 13.81 12.33
CA PRO A 132 -4.03 12.60 11.92
C PRO A 132 -2.64 12.46 12.57
N THR A 133 -1.91 13.57 12.78
CA THR A 133 -0.59 13.55 13.43
C THR A 133 -0.69 13.19 14.91
N GLU A 134 -1.67 13.78 15.63
CA GLU A 134 -1.94 13.41 17.03
C GLU A 134 -2.43 11.96 17.13
N GLY A 135 -3.26 11.51 16.18
CA GLY A 135 -3.71 10.12 16.07
C GLY A 135 -2.54 9.14 15.90
N ALA A 136 -1.51 9.51 15.13
CA ALA A 136 -0.30 8.72 15.00
C ALA A 136 0.48 8.60 16.32
N ALA A 137 0.59 9.71 17.08
CA ALA A 137 1.23 9.69 18.40
C ALA A 137 0.45 8.82 19.40
N ILE A 138 -0.88 8.90 19.40
CA ILE A 138 -1.75 8.03 20.23
C ILE A 138 -1.61 6.56 19.84
N GLY A 139 -1.55 6.27 18.53
CA GLY A 139 -1.31 4.92 18.01
C GLY A 139 0.02 4.34 18.47
N ALA A 140 1.10 5.12 18.35
CA ALA A 140 2.43 4.73 18.82
C ALA A 140 2.47 4.48 20.33
N LEU A 141 1.88 5.38 21.12
CA LEU A 141 1.78 5.23 22.59
C LEU A 141 0.96 4.00 22.97
N SER A 142 -0.20 3.83 22.36
CA SER A 142 -1.10 2.70 22.64
C SER A 142 -0.43 1.35 22.32
N THR A 143 0.31 1.29 21.19
CA THR A 143 1.09 0.09 20.82
C THR A 143 2.20 -0.18 21.83
N GLY A 144 2.92 0.86 22.26
CA GLY A 144 3.95 0.75 23.29
C GLY A 144 3.38 0.24 24.62
N VAL A 145 2.25 0.78 25.07
CA VAL A 145 1.53 0.32 26.28
C VAL A 145 1.10 -1.14 26.14
N ALA A 146 0.53 -1.52 24.98
CA ALA A 146 0.13 -2.91 24.73
C ALA A 146 1.33 -3.88 24.78
N ALA A 147 2.49 -3.50 24.25
CA ALA A 147 3.71 -4.29 24.32
C ALA A 147 4.25 -4.43 25.75
N VAL A 148 4.16 -3.37 26.55
CA VAL A 148 4.53 -3.41 27.98
C VAL A 148 3.58 -4.33 28.77
N LEU A 149 2.27 -4.20 28.55
CA LEU A 149 1.25 -5.03 29.24
C LEU A 149 1.37 -6.52 28.90
N LYS A 150 1.84 -6.83 27.69
CA LYS A 150 2.14 -8.22 27.27
C LYS A 150 3.49 -8.73 27.78
N GLY A 151 4.28 -7.89 28.44
CA GLY A 151 5.62 -8.26 28.93
C GLY A 151 6.67 -8.44 27.83
N GLU A 152 6.38 -7.94 26.62
CA GLU A 152 7.28 -8.10 25.46
C GLU A 152 8.23 -6.92 25.26
N MET A 153 8.05 -5.81 25.99
CA MET A 153 8.88 -4.61 25.91
C MET A 153 10.05 -4.70 26.89
N SER A 154 11.28 -4.71 26.38
CA SER A 154 12.50 -4.52 27.16
C SER A 154 13.10 -3.14 26.88
N TRP A 155 14.02 -2.67 27.78
CA TRP A 155 14.74 -1.42 27.56
C TRP A 155 15.53 -1.41 26.24
N GLU A 156 16.10 -2.54 25.88
CA GLU A 156 16.81 -2.70 24.61
C GLU A 156 15.86 -2.56 23.41
N LYS A 157 14.72 -3.24 23.42
CA LYS A 157 13.70 -3.13 22.37
C LYS A 157 13.17 -1.70 22.27
N PHE A 158 12.88 -1.05 23.40
CA PHE A 158 12.45 0.34 23.43
C PHE A 158 13.47 1.27 22.77
N ARG A 159 14.73 1.17 23.14
CA ARG A 159 15.82 1.96 22.53
C ARG A 159 15.95 1.69 21.03
N ASN A 160 15.86 0.42 20.62
CA ASN A 160 15.93 0.05 19.21
C ASN A 160 14.77 0.63 18.38
N CYS A 161 13.57 0.78 18.96
CA CYS A 161 12.47 1.49 18.29
C CYS A 161 12.84 2.95 17.98
N PHE A 162 13.50 3.64 18.91
CA PHE A 162 13.96 5.02 18.66
C PHE A 162 15.04 5.10 17.60
N TYR A 163 16.01 4.18 17.61
CA TYR A 163 17.04 4.14 16.56
C TYR A 163 16.43 3.86 15.19
N ALA A 164 15.55 2.87 15.07
CA ALA A 164 14.87 2.56 13.82
C ALA A 164 13.99 3.75 13.34
N THR A 165 13.33 4.45 14.26
CA THR A 165 12.55 5.64 13.94
C THR A 165 13.44 6.78 13.46
N ALA A 166 14.58 7.02 14.12
CA ALA A 166 15.52 8.06 13.72
C ALA A 166 16.14 7.77 12.35
N GLU A 167 16.54 6.52 12.10
CA GLU A 167 17.09 6.08 10.82
C GLU A 167 16.05 6.25 9.68
N SER A 168 14.83 5.75 9.88
CA SER A 168 13.75 5.87 8.90
C SER A 168 13.38 7.33 8.63
N SER A 169 13.29 8.16 9.68
CA SER A 169 12.99 9.58 9.54
C SER A 169 14.10 10.32 8.80
N ALA A 170 15.37 10.05 9.14
CA ALA A 170 16.52 10.65 8.45
C ALA A 170 16.53 10.31 6.97
N MET A 171 16.24 9.05 6.62
CA MET A 171 16.14 8.61 5.23
C MET A 171 15.01 9.35 4.50
N ILE A 172 13.82 9.43 5.11
CA ILE A 172 12.67 10.13 4.51
C ILE A 172 13.00 11.61 4.31
N PHE A 173 13.56 12.31 5.30
CA PHE A 173 13.93 13.71 5.16
C PHE A 173 15.00 13.96 4.11
N LEU A 174 15.97 13.05 3.96
CA LEU A 174 16.99 13.15 2.91
C LEU A 174 16.36 13.01 1.51
N ILE A 175 15.43 12.09 1.35
CA ILE A 175 14.69 11.93 0.08
C ILE A 175 13.83 13.18 -0.19
N PHE A 176 13.15 13.73 0.82
CA PHE A 176 12.41 15.00 0.69
C PHE A 176 13.30 16.14 0.23
N LEU A 177 14.48 16.30 0.84
CA LEU A 177 15.44 17.33 0.44
C LEU A 177 15.85 17.16 -1.03
N GLY A 178 16.15 15.93 -1.46
CA GLY A 178 16.44 15.63 -2.86
C GLY A 178 15.29 15.94 -3.80
N ALA A 179 14.06 15.60 -3.40
CA ALA A 179 12.84 15.89 -4.15
C ALA A 179 12.59 17.40 -4.26
N ASP A 180 12.78 18.15 -3.18
CA ASP A 180 12.61 19.63 -3.19
C ASP A 180 13.63 20.30 -4.13
N LEU A 181 14.87 19.88 -4.10
CA LEU A 181 15.91 20.39 -5.02
C LEU A 181 15.54 20.09 -6.47
N MET A 182 15.04 18.87 -6.75
CA MET A 182 14.60 18.51 -8.08
C MET A 182 13.37 19.29 -8.51
N ASN A 183 12.39 19.49 -7.62
CA ASN A 183 11.20 20.28 -7.88
C ASN A 183 11.54 21.73 -8.19
N ALA A 184 12.49 22.35 -7.46
CA ALA A 184 13.00 23.67 -7.75
C ALA A 184 13.62 23.74 -9.15
N ALA A 185 14.43 22.76 -9.52
CA ALA A 185 15.02 22.67 -10.86
C ALA A 185 13.94 22.50 -11.96
N LEU A 186 12.96 21.64 -11.74
CA LEU A 186 11.83 21.43 -12.66
C LEU A 186 10.97 22.69 -12.81
N ALA A 187 10.74 23.42 -11.72
CA ALA A 187 10.00 24.68 -11.76
C ALA A 187 10.73 25.74 -12.59
N LEU A 188 12.06 25.86 -12.45
CA LEU A 188 12.90 26.76 -13.25
C LEU A 188 12.91 26.41 -14.73
N THR A 189 12.94 25.14 -15.07
CA THR A 189 12.93 24.64 -16.47
C THR A 189 11.54 24.63 -17.09
N GLN A 190 10.47 24.87 -16.33
CA GLN A 190 9.08 24.84 -16.78
C GLN A 190 8.64 23.50 -17.42
N VAL A 191 9.39 22.42 -17.19
CA VAL A 191 9.13 21.08 -17.75
C VAL A 191 7.70 20.59 -17.45
N PRO A 192 7.16 20.67 -16.21
CA PRO A 192 5.80 20.23 -15.95
C PRO A 192 4.74 20.96 -16.77
N ASN A 193 4.90 22.28 -16.95
CA ASN A 193 3.98 23.10 -17.74
C ASN A 193 4.06 22.78 -19.24
N GLN A 194 5.28 22.55 -19.76
CA GLN A 194 5.47 22.15 -21.15
C GLN A 194 4.88 20.77 -21.42
N LEU A 195 5.07 19.82 -20.51
CA LEU A 195 4.46 18.48 -20.61
C LEU A 195 2.93 18.58 -20.59
N ALA A 196 2.36 19.39 -19.71
CA ALA A 196 0.90 19.61 -19.65
C ALA A 196 0.36 20.19 -20.98
N GLN A 197 1.08 21.14 -21.60
CA GLN A 197 0.70 21.70 -22.90
C GLN A 197 0.81 20.69 -24.03
N VAL A 198 1.90 19.92 -24.09
CA VAL A 198 2.10 18.87 -25.10
C VAL A 198 1.02 17.81 -25.01
N VAL A 199 0.75 17.30 -23.81
CA VAL A 199 -0.28 16.29 -23.59
C VAL A 199 -1.68 16.83 -23.86
N GLY A 200 -1.96 18.08 -23.48
CA GLY A 200 -3.21 18.77 -23.82
C GLY A 200 -3.40 18.95 -25.33
N GLY A 201 -2.30 19.15 -26.08
CA GLY A 201 -2.30 19.25 -27.54
C GLY A 201 -2.58 17.93 -28.28
N TRP A 202 -2.44 16.78 -27.62
CA TRP A 202 -2.72 15.47 -28.24
C TRP A 202 -4.23 15.19 -28.41
N GLY A 203 -5.10 15.97 -27.78
CA GLY A 203 -6.55 15.76 -27.85
C GLY A 203 -7.03 14.44 -27.22
N LEU A 204 -6.20 13.84 -26.39
CA LEU A 204 -6.54 12.59 -25.70
C LEU A 204 -7.56 12.87 -24.58
N PRO A 205 -8.50 11.94 -24.35
CA PRO A 205 -9.41 12.06 -23.22
C PRO A 205 -8.62 12.01 -21.91
N PRO A 206 -8.98 12.81 -20.88
CA PRO A 206 -8.28 12.87 -19.61
C PRO A 206 -8.01 11.50 -18.95
N VAL A 207 -8.96 10.58 -19.08
CA VAL A 207 -8.82 9.20 -18.54
C VAL A 207 -7.68 8.43 -19.23
N ALA A 208 -7.46 8.65 -20.54
CA ALA A 208 -6.35 8.00 -21.24
C ALA A 208 -4.99 8.54 -20.79
N VAL A 209 -4.90 9.85 -20.50
CA VAL A 209 -3.70 10.48 -19.95
C VAL A 209 -3.38 9.86 -18.57
N VAL A 210 -4.37 9.76 -17.69
CA VAL A 210 -4.18 9.10 -16.39
C VAL A 210 -3.75 7.64 -16.59
N GLY A 211 -4.41 6.89 -17.49
CA GLY A 211 -4.05 5.51 -17.79
C GLY A 211 -2.60 5.34 -18.22
N ALA A 212 -2.07 6.25 -19.06
CA ALA A 212 -0.67 6.26 -19.46
C ALA A 212 0.28 6.53 -18.27
N ILE A 213 -0.07 7.48 -17.40
CA ILE A 213 0.68 7.78 -16.19
C ILE A 213 0.67 6.56 -15.24
N LEU A 214 -0.47 5.91 -15.05
CA LEU A 214 -0.57 4.73 -14.21
C LEU A 214 0.27 3.57 -14.74
N LEU A 215 0.30 3.38 -16.07
CA LEU A 215 1.18 2.39 -16.69
C LEU A 215 2.66 2.72 -16.43
N PHE A 216 3.03 3.99 -16.52
CA PHE A 216 4.37 4.46 -16.17
C PHE A 216 4.69 4.17 -14.69
N TYR A 217 3.74 4.39 -13.77
CA TYR A 217 3.90 4.05 -12.35
C TYR A 217 4.08 2.55 -12.12
N VAL A 218 3.38 1.68 -12.85
CA VAL A 218 3.59 0.23 -12.76
C VAL A 218 5.01 -0.15 -13.17
N VAL A 219 5.53 0.44 -14.26
CA VAL A 219 6.90 0.16 -14.73
C VAL A 219 7.94 0.67 -13.73
N LEU A 220 7.77 1.89 -13.21
CA LEU A 220 8.69 2.44 -12.20
C LEU A 220 8.63 1.65 -10.89
N GLY A 221 7.42 1.29 -10.42
CA GLY A 221 7.21 0.55 -9.19
C GLY A 221 7.80 -0.85 -9.22
N ALA A 222 8.00 -1.42 -10.43
CA ALA A 222 8.73 -2.68 -10.57
C ALA A 222 10.22 -2.57 -10.19
N VAL A 223 10.78 -1.35 -10.09
CA VAL A 223 12.23 -1.11 -9.89
C VAL A 223 12.52 -0.21 -8.68
N MET A 224 11.57 0.66 -8.32
CA MET A 224 11.74 1.67 -7.26
C MET A 224 10.86 1.35 -6.05
N ASP A 225 11.25 1.88 -4.87
CA ASP A 225 10.41 1.84 -3.68
C ASP A 225 9.26 2.85 -3.75
N GLU A 226 8.24 2.65 -2.91
CA GLU A 226 7.02 3.45 -2.91
C GLU A 226 7.27 4.94 -2.60
N LEU A 227 8.17 5.25 -1.67
CA LEU A 227 8.40 6.64 -1.22
C LEU A 227 9.16 7.43 -2.24
N SER A 228 10.27 6.88 -2.74
CA SER A 228 11.09 7.51 -3.79
C SER A 228 10.26 7.79 -5.03
N MET A 229 9.43 6.84 -5.43
CA MET A 229 8.59 7.01 -6.61
C MET A 229 7.58 8.15 -6.43
N ILE A 230 6.84 8.21 -5.32
CA ILE A 230 5.86 9.27 -5.06
C ILE A 230 6.54 10.64 -4.99
N LEU A 231 7.65 10.73 -4.25
CA LEU A 231 8.36 11.99 -4.05
C LEU A 231 8.93 12.58 -5.36
N LEU A 232 9.40 11.71 -6.26
CA LEU A 232 9.96 12.15 -7.54
C LEU A 232 8.91 12.47 -8.60
N THR A 233 7.80 11.76 -8.62
CA THR A 233 6.88 11.80 -9.77
C THR A 233 5.62 12.61 -9.53
N VAL A 234 5.10 12.65 -8.29
CA VAL A 234 3.89 13.41 -7.98
C VAL A 234 4.04 14.90 -8.31
N PRO A 235 5.16 15.58 -7.98
CA PRO A 235 5.33 16.98 -8.35
C PRO A 235 5.34 17.25 -9.85
N ILE A 236 5.65 16.25 -10.66
CA ILE A 236 5.62 16.36 -12.13
C ILE A 236 4.21 16.14 -12.67
N PHE A 237 3.57 15.04 -12.25
CA PHE A 237 2.29 14.63 -12.82
C PHE A 237 1.09 15.32 -12.18
N PHE A 238 1.16 15.68 -10.90
CA PHE A 238 0.04 16.29 -10.21
C PHE A 238 -0.41 17.63 -10.84
N PRO A 239 0.47 18.60 -11.14
CA PRO A 239 0.05 19.82 -11.82
C PRO A 239 -0.58 19.56 -13.19
N MET A 240 -0.07 18.57 -13.94
CA MET A 240 -0.62 18.18 -15.24
C MET A 240 -2.04 17.63 -15.10
N ILE A 241 -2.28 16.76 -14.13
CA ILE A 241 -3.62 16.20 -13.87
C ILE A 241 -4.59 17.28 -13.40
N MET A 242 -4.13 18.20 -12.56
CA MET A 242 -4.95 19.32 -12.11
C MET A 242 -5.31 20.32 -13.21
N GLY A 243 -4.59 20.29 -14.34
CA GLY A 243 -4.92 21.04 -15.56
C GLY A 243 -6.03 20.41 -16.41
N LEU A 244 -6.33 19.12 -16.21
CA LEU A 244 -7.35 18.39 -16.98
C LEU A 244 -8.74 18.51 -16.32
N ASP A 245 -9.79 18.34 -17.13
CA ASP A 245 -11.17 18.32 -16.67
C ASP A 245 -11.71 16.89 -16.64
N PHE A 246 -12.02 16.40 -15.42
CA PHE A 246 -12.62 15.09 -15.19
C PHE A 246 -14.11 15.18 -14.82
N GLY A 247 -14.73 16.36 -14.92
CA GLY A 247 -16.10 16.58 -14.47
C GLY A 247 -16.29 16.49 -12.94
N MET A 248 -15.19 16.62 -12.19
CA MET A 248 -15.14 16.57 -10.72
C MET A 248 -14.53 17.85 -10.15
N SER A 249 -14.77 18.12 -8.84
CA SER A 249 -14.05 19.21 -8.17
C SER A 249 -12.54 18.96 -8.16
N LYS A 250 -11.74 20.00 -8.09
CA LYS A 250 -10.27 19.88 -8.02
C LYS A 250 -9.81 19.04 -6.82
N GLU A 251 -10.46 19.23 -5.66
CA GLU A 251 -10.20 18.42 -4.47
C GLU A 251 -10.45 16.93 -4.73
N PHE A 252 -11.60 16.59 -5.33
CA PHE A 252 -11.93 15.20 -5.63
C PHE A 252 -11.00 14.58 -6.66
N THR A 253 -10.60 15.35 -7.67
CA THR A 253 -9.60 14.93 -8.66
C THR A 253 -8.25 14.65 -7.98
N ALA A 254 -7.80 15.53 -7.08
CA ALA A 254 -6.56 15.37 -6.35
C ALA A 254 -6.56 14.11 -5.47
N ILE A 255 -7.63 13.89 -4.71
CA ILE A 255 -7.77 12.73 -3.83
C ILE A 255 -7.84 11.43 -4.66
N TRP A 256 -8.67 11.40 -5.69
CA TRP A 256 -8.78 10.24 -6.58
C TRP A 256 -7.45 9.89 -7.24
N PHE A 257 -6.73 10.88 -7.77
CA PHE A 257 -5.43 10.65 -8.38
C PHE A 257 -4.43 10.06 -7.38
N GLY A 258 -4.40 10.55 -6.14
CA GLY A 258 -3.57 9.99 -5.07
C GLY A 258 -3.87 8.51 -4.80
N ILE A 259 -5.15 8.14 -4.73
CA ILE A 259 -5.55 6.73 -4.59
C ILE A 259 -5.07 5.90 -5.78
N MET A 260 -5.25 6.41 -7.00
CA MET A 260 -4.81 5.71 -8.22
C MET A 260 -3.30 5.51 -8.26
N VAL A 261 -2.53 6.54 -7.88
CA VAL A 261 -1.05 6.45 -7.77
C VAL A 261 -0.66 5.34 -6.78
N LEU A 262 -1.20 5.35 -5.55
CA LEU A 262 -0.82 4.35 -4.56
C LEU A 262 -1.17 2.93 -4.98
N MET A 263 -2.32 2.75 -5.62
CA MET A 263 -2.71 1.43 -6.13
C MET A 263 -1.73 0.89 -7.17
N THR A 264 -1.31 1.75 -8.10
CA THR A 264 -0.38 1.35 -9.16
C THR A 264 1.06 1.22 -8.68
N VAL A 265 1.46 1.98 -7.65
CA VAL A 265 2.70 1.76 -6.90
C VAL A 265 2.71 0.36 -6.31
N GLY A 266 1.67 -0.02 -5.55
CA GLY A 266 1.53 -1.36 -4.99
C GLY A 266 1.55 -2.46 -6.06
N PHE A 267 0.87 -2.25 -7.18
CA PHE A 267 0.91 -3.15 -8.32
C PHE A 267 2.34 -3.33 -8.86
N GLY A 268 3.08 -2.24 -9.07
CA GLY A 268 4.45 -2.27 -9.55
C GLY A 268 5.38 -3.05 -8.62
N MET A 269 5.19 -2.95 -7.32
CA MET A 269 5.99 -3.68 -6.32
C MET A 269 5.80 -5.21 -6.35
N LEU A 270 4.81 -5.71 -7.06
CA LEU A 270 4.61 -7.14 -7.35
C LEU A 270 5.07 -7.51 -8.75
N ALA A 271 5.09 -6.53 -9.67
CA ALA A 271 5.31 -6.77 -11.08
C ALA A 271 6.79 -7.09 -11.41
N PRO A 272 7.05 -8.03 -12.34
CA PRO A 272 8.40 -8.20 -12.88
C PRO A 272 8.87 -6.88 -13.54
N PRO A 273 10.19 -6.60 -13.59
CA PRO A 273 11.31 -7.53 -13.43
C PRO A 273 11.83 -7.70 -12.00
N VAL A 274 11.66 -6.73 -11.10
CA VAL A 274 12.16 -6.83 -9.72
C VAL A 274 11.04 -7.18 -8.76
N GLY A 275 9.94 -6.39 -8.72
CA GLY A 275 8.83 -6.62 -7.79
C GLY A 275 9.31 -6.69 -6.35
N LEU A 276 9.65 -5.54 -5.77
CA LEU A 276 10.40 -5.45 -4.52
C LEU A 276 9.83 -6.32 -3.38
N ASN A 277 8.50 -6.39 -3.25
CA ASN A 277 7.86 -7.26 -2.25
C ASN A 277 8.15 -8.74 -2.51
N VAL A 278 8.11 -9.18 -3.77
CA VAL A 278 8.41 -10.57 -4.14
C VAL A 278 9.85 -10.90 -3.79
N TYR A 279 10.75 -9.96 -4.07
CA TYR A 279 12.16 -10.13 -3.79
C TYR A 279 12.47 -10.21 -2.29
N VAL A 280 11.85 -9.34 -1.50
CA VAL A 280 12.01 -9.32 -0.03
C VAL A 280 11.47 -10.61 0.58
N VAL A 281 10.25 -11.02 0.24
CA VAL A 281 9.66 -12.28 0.73
C VAL A 281 10.53 -13.47 0.37
N ASN A 282 10.96 -13.56 -0.89
CA ASN A 282 11.81 -14.67 -1.35
C ASN A 282 13.17 -14.69 -0.65
N GLY A 283 13.80 -13.51 -0.43
CA GLY A 283 15.06 -13.38 0.31
C GLY A 283 14.95 -13.86 1.76
N MET A 284 13.86 -13.50 2.45
CA MET A 284 13.60 -13.94 3.84
C MET A 284 13.43 -15.46 3.94
N ILE A 285 12.73 -16.05 2.99
CA ILE A 285 12.46 -17.50 2.95
C ILE A 285 13.74 -18.28 2.67
N LYS A 286 14.57 -17.80 1.75
CA LYS A 286 15.88 -18.40 1.48
C LYS A 286 16.75 -18.48 2.74
N GLY A 287 16.68 -17.46 3.59
CA GLY A 287 17.37 -17.44 4.89
C GLY A 287 16.84 -18.48 5.89
N ARG A 288 15.64 -19.04 5.70
CA ARG A 288 15.02 -20.07 6.57
C ARG A 288 15.30 -21.51 6.12
N GLY A 289 16.03 -21.70 5.02
CA GLY A 289 16.39 -23.04 4.53
C GLY A 289 15.30 -23.74 3.70
N ASP A 290 14.22 -23.05 3.30
CA ASP A 290 13.18 -23.54 2.39
C ASP A 290 13.18 -22.68 1.10
N PRO A 291 14.18 -22.82 0.23
CA PRO A 291 14.32 -21.95 -0.93
C PRO A 291 13.22 -22.21 -1.96
N VAL A 292 12.37 -21.22 -2.18
CA VAL A 292 11.42 -21.19 -3.30
C VAL A 292 12.10 -20.49 -4.47
N PRO A 293 12.17 -21.09 -5.67
CA PRO A 293 12.70 -20.42 -6.84
C PRO A 293 11.97 -19.12 -7.11
N ILE A 294 12.70 -18.05 -7.39
CA ILE A 294 12.09 -16.71 -7.61
C ILE A 294 11.05 -16.73 -8.74
N ALA A 295 11.26 -17.56 -9.77
CA ALA A 295 10.30 -17.75 -10.85
C ALA A 295 8.94 -18.32 -10.35
N GLU A 296 8.96 -19.18 -9.34
CA GLU A 296 7.74 -19.71 -8.72
C GLU A 296 7.03 -18.63 -7.90
N SER A 297 7.78 -17.75 -7.21
CA SER A 297 7.21 -16.61 -6.51
C SER A 297 6.52 -15.64 -7.48
N TYR A 298 7.13 -15.35 -8.63
CA TYR A 298 6.48 -14.54 -9.68
C TYR A 298 5.24 -15.20 -10.26
N ARG A 299 5.25 -16.52 -10.48
CA ARG A 299 4.03 -17.24 -10.87
C ARG A 299 2.94 -17.17 -9.80
N GLY A 300 3.35 -17.15 -8.53
CA GLY A 300 2.46 -17.02 -7.39
C GLY A 300 1.76 -15.68 -7.29
N VAL A 301 2.38 -14.59 -7.75
CA VAL A 301 1.76 -13.25 -7.73
C VAL A 301 0.85 -12.97 -8.93
N MET A 302 0.89 -13.78 -10.00
CA MET A 302 0.09 -13.53 -11.22
C MET A 302 -1.41 -13.37 -10.96
N PRO A 303 -2.08 -14.19 -10.12
CA PRO A 303 -3.51 -14.01 -9.81
C PRO A 303 -3.79 -12.65 -9.17
N PHE A 304 -2.88 -12.15 -8.34
CA PHE A 304 -2.99 -10.86 -7.66
C PHE A 304 -2.79 -9.70 -8.63
N LEU A 305 -1.83 -9.80 -9.57
CA LEU A 305 -1.65 -8.82 -10.63
C LEU A 305 -2.88 -8.68 -11.53
N ILE A 306 -3.56 -9.79 -11.82
CA ILE A 306 -4.84 -9.76 -12.55
C ILE A 306 -5.90 -9.00 -11.71
N SER A 307 -6.01 -9.32 -10.43
CA SER A 307 -6.93 -8.62 -9.50
C SER A 307 -6.64 -7.12 -9.45
N ASP A 308 -5.35 -6.75 -9.36
CA ASP A 308 -4.92 -5.35 -9.31
C ASP A 308 -5.22 -4.61 -10.62
N THR A 309 -5.03 -5.27 -11.76
CA THR A 309 -5.41 -4.72 -13.07
C THR A 309 -6.90 -4.41 -13.13
N LEU A 310 -7.74 -5.38 -12.75
CA LEU A 310 -9.19 -5.22 -12.77
C LEU A 310 -9.65 -4.11 -11.81
N ARG A 311 -9.09 -4.05 -10.61
CA ARG A 311 -9.37 -3.01 -9.63
C ARG A 311 -8.93 -1.63 -10.12
N THR A 312 -7.74 -1.52 -10.70
CA THR A 312 -7.22 -0.25 -11.22
C THR A 312 -8.11 0.26 -12.35
N LEU A 313 -8.51 -0.60 -13.28
CA LEU A 313 -9.45 -0.24 -14.34
C LEU A 313 -10.81 0.15 -13.78
N LEU A 314 -11.34 -0.61 -12.82
CA LEU A 314 -12.61 -0.28 -12.17
C LEU A 314 -12.60 1.13 -11.58
N LEU A 315 -11.58 1.49 -10.81
CA LEU A 315 -11.51 2.79 -10.13
C LEU A 315 -11.07 3.93 -11.07
N LEU A 316 -10.39 3.61 -12.17
CA LEU A 316 -10.07 4.56 -13.23
C LEU A 316 -11.35 5.03 -13.96
N PHE A 317 -12.24 4.10 -14.31
CA PHE A 317 -13.49 4.41 -15.00
C PHE A 317 -14.64 4.85 -14.09
N PHE A 318 -14.56 4.46 -12.81
CA PHE A 318 -15.60 4.77 -11.82
C PHE A 318 -15.01 5.47 -10.58
N PRO A 319 -14.52 6.72 -10.69
CA PRO A 319 -13.91 7.47 -9.59
C PRO A 319 -14.83 7.60 -8.37
N GLY A 320 -16.15 7.65 -8.61
CA GLY A 320 -17.16 7.75 -7.56
C GLY A 320 -17.10 6.65 -6.51
N ILE A 321 -16.52 5.48 -6.81
CA ILE A 321 -16.37 4.39 -5.85
C ILE A 321 -15.38 4.79 -4.74
N SER A 322 -14.21 5.33 -5.08
CA SER A 322 -13.22 5.78 -4.11
C SER A 322 -13.66 7.04 -3.37
N LEU A 323 -14.43 7.91 -4.03
CA LEU A 323 -14.88 9.19 -3.49
C LEU A 323 -16.21 9.11 -2.72
N TRP A 324 -16.84 7.94 -2.68
CA TRP A 324 -18.17 7.78 -2.10
C TRP A 324 -18.22 8.18 -0.61
N VAL A 325 -17.22 7.78 0.16
CA VAL A 325 -17.14 8.08 1.60
C VAL A 325 -17.02 9.59 1.85
N LEU A 326 -16.35 10.32 0.97
CA LEU A 326 -16.17 11.77 1.12
C LEU A 326 -17.46 12.57 1.05
N ARG A 327 -18.50 12.02 0.42
CA ARG A 327 -19.82 12.67 0.34
C ARG A 327 -20.51 12.78 1.71
N PHE A 328 -20.06 11.98 2.68
CA PHE A 328 -20.57 12.01 4.06
C PHE A 328 -19.69 12.81 5.02
N MET A 329 -18.56 13.30 4.54
CA MET A 329 -17.59 14.09 5.32
C MET A 329 -17.61 15.58 4.96
N SER A 330 -18.51 15.99 4.06
CA SER A 330 -18.71 17.39 3.64
C SER A 330 -19.70 18.13 4.51
#